data_7cd1c86a55c843b597fba6c95fa2c244
#
_entry.id   7cd1c86a55c843b597fba6c95fa2c244
#
_cell.length_a   1.000
_cell.length_b   1.000
_cell.length_c   1.000
_cell.angle_alpha   90.00
_cell.angle_beta   90.00
_cell.angle_gamma   90.00
#
_symmetry.space_group_name_H-M   'P 1'
#
loop_
_entity.id
_entity.type
_entity.pdbx_description
1 polymer ?
#
loop_
_entity_poly.entity_id
_entity_poly.type
_entity_poly.pdbx_seq_one_letter_code
_entity_poly.pdbx_strand_id
1 'polypeptide(L)'
;MRIVILDGEALNPGDLSWDGFAALGDLTVYGHTLPGEIVPRIGDAEIVITNKTVLGRDIFEQCPSIRYIGILSTGYNVVDLDAARERGIPVTNVPAYSTEAVAQYVFALLLELTSHVGRHSRAVAEGRWAACRDFCFWDAPLMELHGKTMGIIGYGRIGQAAARIARAFGMRVLIHSPHAQGDEAVDLDTLLRESDVISLHCPLNERSQGLICRETIAKMKPGVLLINTARGGLVNESDLRDALLSGQVGGAAVDVVSREPMGMDNPLFGLENCLITPHVAWASFESRQRLLNTAVNNTRAFLDGHPVNDVTKL
;
A
#
# COMPACT_ATOMS: atom_id res chain seq x y z
N MET A 1 -28.24 -0.86 -18.14
CA MET A 1 -26.93 -0.17 -18.25
C MET A 1 -25.84 -1.19 -18.44
N ARG A 2 -24.87 -0.90 -19.30
CA ARG A 2 -23.69 -1.74 -19.47
C ARG A 2 -22.61 -1.32 -18.50
N ILE A 3 -22.02 -2.31 -17.81
CA ILE A 3 -20.97 -2.13 -16.83
C ILE A 3 -19.73 -2.88 -17.34
N VAL A 4 -18.60 -2.21 -17.41
CA VAL A 4 -17.32 -2.84 -17.73
C VAL A 4 -16.33 -2.69 -16.60
N ILE A 5 -15.68 -3.79 -16.22
CA ILE A 5 -14.53 -3.80 -15.32
C ILE A 5 -13.29 -4.05 -16.18
N LEU A 6 -12.35 -3.11 -16.19
CA LEU A 6 -11.22 -3.14 -17.12
C LEU A 6 -10.03 -3.99 -16.63
N ASP A 7 -9.87 -4.16 -15.31
CA ASP A 7 -8.70 -4.79 -14.71
C ASP A 7 -9.04 -5.45 -13.36
N GLY A 8 -9.99 -6.39 -13.40
CA GLY A 8 -10.54 -7.02 -12.20
C GLY A 8 -9.63 -8.04 -11.52
N GLU A 9 -8.62 -8.61 -12.21
CA GLU A 9 -7.82 -9.73 -11.72
C GLU A 9 -7.00 -9.39 -10.47
N ALA A 10 -6.43 -8.19 -10.40
CA ALA A 10 -5.66 -7.77 -9.23
C ALA A 10 -6.49 -7.72 -7.94
N LEU A 11 -7.79 -7.42 -8.04
CA LEU A 11 -8.72 -7.44 -6.91
C LEU A 11 -9.28 -8.85 -6.65
N ASN A 12 -9.62 -9.56 -7.71
CA ASN A 12 -10.31 -10.84 -7.65
C ASN A 12 -9.60 -11.87 -8.55
N PRO A 13 -8.63 -12.59 -8.02
CA PRO A 13 -7.95 -13.68 -8.74
C PRO A 13 -8.83 -14.95 -8.87
N GLY A 14 -10.13 -14.88 -8.58
CA GLY A 14 -11.09 -15.97 -8.68
C GLY A 14 -11.69 -16.43 -7.36
N ASP A 15 -11.41 -15.76 -6.26
CA ASP A 15 -11.88 -16.09 -4.90
C ASP A 15 -12.99 -15.16 -4.37
N LEU A 16 -13.40 -14.16 -5.16
CA LEU A 16 -14.52 -13.27 -4.86
C LEU A 16 -15.58 -13.35 -5.98
N SER A 17 -16.83 -12.97 -5.66
CA SER A 17 -17.91 -12.91 -6.64
C SER A 17 -18.13 -11.49 -7.20
N TRP A 18 -18.37 -11.39 -8.49
CA TRP A 18 -18.83 -10.17 -9.17
C TRP A 18 -20.36 -9.99 -9.19
N ASP A 19 -21.13 -10.89 -8.54
CA ASP A 19 -22.59 -10.89 -8.54
C ASP A 19 -23.18 -9.55 -8.10
N GLY A 20 -22.51 -8.85 -7.16
CA GLY A 20 -22.91 -7.52 -6.72
C GLY A 20 -22.98 -6.50 -7.84
N PHE A 21 -22.03 -6.53 -8.79
CA PHE A 21 -22.06 -5.70 -9.99
C PHE A 21 -23.02 -6.25 -11.06
N ALA A 22 -23.07 -7.57 -11.25
CA ALA A 22 -23.98 -8.22 -12.19
C ALA A 22 -25.45 -7.93 -11.86
N ALA A 23 -25.79 -7.77 -10.59
CA ALA A 23 -27.14 -7.37 -10.17
C ALA A 23 -27.49 -5.90 -10.50
N LEU A 24 -26.51 -5.07 -10.88
CA LEU A 24 -26.74 -3.66 -11.22
C LEU A 24 -26.86 -3.40 -12.73
N GLY A 25 -26.47 -4.35 -13.58
CA GLY A 25 -26.54 -4.20 -15.03
C GLY A 25 -25.87 -5.33 -15.81
N ASP A 26 -25.76 -5.14 -17.11
CA ASP A 26 -25.07 -6.05 -18.02
C ASP A 26 -23.56 -5.91 -17.83
N LEU A 27 -22.96 -6.89 -17.14
CA LEU A 27 -21.58 -6.85 -16.65
C LEU A 27 -20.63 -7.59 -17.60
N THR A 28 -19.55 -6.90 -18.01
CA THR A 28 -18.39 -7.51 -18.65
C THR A 28 -17.16 -7.27 -17.77
N VAL A 29 -16.38 -8.33 -17.48
CA VAL A 29 -15.17 -8.25 -16.66
C VAL A 29 -13.96 -8.68 -17.48
N TYR A 30 -12.96 -7.79 -17.53
CA TYR A 30 -11.63 -8.10 -18.06
C TYR A 30 -10.65 -8.23 -16.91
N GLY A 31 -9.76 -9.23 -16.97
CA GLY A 31 -8.72 -9.42 -15.96
C GLY A 31 -7.66 -8.32 -16.03
N HIS A 32 -7.20 -8.05 -17.24
CA HIS A 32 -6.18 -7.04 -17.59
C HIS A 32 -6.63 -6.28 -18.84
N THR A 33 -6.30 -4.99 -18.96
CA THR A 33 -6.56 -4.18 -20.16
C THR A 33 -5.30 -3.40 -20.56
N LEU A 34 -4.80 -3.67 -21.76
CA LEU A 34 -3.68 -2.93 -22.33
C LEU A 34 -4.12 -1.54 -22.84
N PRO A 35 -3.22 -0.54 -22.96
CA PRO A 35 -3.60 0.81 -23.39
C PRO A 35 -4.38 0.85 -24.70
N GLY A 36 -4.00 0.05 -25.71
CA GLY A 36 -4.71 -0.01 -27.00
C GLY A 36 -6.06 -0.75 -26.97
N GLU A 37 -6.40 -1.40 -25.87
CA GLU A 37 -7.65 -2.14 -25.70
C GLU A 37 -8.71 -1.36 -24.90
N ILE A 38 -8.34 -0.24 -24.28
CA ILE A 38 -9.22 0.49 -23.36
C ILE A 38 -10.50 0.92 -24.07
N VAL A 39 -10.37 1.67 -25.16
CA VAL A 39 -11.52 2.19 -25.94
C VAL A 39 -12.39 1.05 -26.50
N PRO A 40 -11.83 0.02 -27.17
CA PRO A 40 -12.64 -1.10 -27.65
C PRO A 40 -13.39 -1.86 -26.53
N ARG A 41 -12.79 -1.99 -25.33
CA ARG A 41 -13.41 -2.69 -24.20
C ARG A 41 -14.47 -1.87 -23.50
N ILE A 42 -14.31 -0.56 -23.43
CA ILE A 42 -15.35 0.33 -22.95
C ILE A 42 -16.54 0.31 -23.91
N GLY A 43 -16.29 0.46 -25.23
CA GLY A 43 -17.34 0.47 -26.25
C GLY A 43 -18.43 1.48 -25.91
N ASP A 44 -19.65 0.99 -25.72
CA ASP A 44 -20.82 1.78 -25.34
C ASP A 44 -21.20 1.63 -23.84
N ALA A 45 -20.30 1.13 -23.00
CA ALA A 45 -20.55 1.02 -21.56
C ALA A 45 -20.74 2.40 -20.91
N GLU A 46 -21.75 2.50 -20.07
CA GLU A 46 -22.09 3.72 -19.32
C GLU A 46 -21.37 3.79 -17.97
N ILE A 47 -21.01 2.63 -17.42
CA ILE A 47 -20.34 2.48 -16.13
C ILE A 47 -19.01 1.78 -16.35
N VAL A 48 -17.93 2.46 -16.02
CA VAL A 48 -16.55 1.95 -16.14
C VAL A 48 -15.96 1.78 -14.74
N ILE A 49 -15.49 0.56 -14.45
CA ILE A 49 -14.83 0.23 -13.21
C ILE A 49 -13.36 -0.09 -13.52
N THR A 50 -12.44 0.50 -12.77
CA THR A 50 -11.00 0.32 -12.97
C THR A 50 -10.25 0.27 -11.64
N ASN A 51 -9.10 -0.39 -11.62
CA ASN A 51 -8.17 -0.36 -10.50
C ASN A 51 -6.89 0.44 -10.86
N LYS A 52 -6.24 0.04 -11.96
CA LYS A 52 -4.95 0.60 -12.40
C LYS A 52 -4.94 1.05 -13.86
N THR A 53 -5.95 0.68 -14.65
CA THR A 53 -6.07 1.12 -16.03
C THR A 53 -6.28 2.64 -16.05
N VAL A 54 -5.40 3.34 -16.76
CA VAL A 54 -5.40 4.81 -16.81
C VAL A 54 -6.49 5.30 -17.75
N LEU A 55 -7.32 6.20 -17.27
CA LEU A 55 -8.39 6.86 -18.02
C LEU A 55 -8.05 8.35 -18.15
N GLY A 56 -7.27 8.68 -19.18
CA GLY A 56 -6.90 10.04 -19.53
C GLY A 56 -8.01 10.77 -20.33
N ARG A 57 -7.81 12.06 -20.60
CA ARG A 57 -8.73 12.90 -21.38
C ARG A 57 -9.10 12.30 -22.73
N ASP A 58 -8.13 11.71 -23.42
CA ASP A 58 -8.28 11.05 -24.70
C ASP A 58 -9.30 9.89 -24.68
N ILE A 59 -9.38 9.16 -23.57
CA ILE A 59 -10.35 8.08 -23.37
C ILE A 59 -11.75 8.67 -23.21
N PHE A 60 -11.90 9.75 -22.46
CA PHE A 60 -13.18 10.43 -22.33
C PHE A 60 -13.70 10.95 -23.67
N GLU A 61 -12.82 11.47 -24.54
CA GLU A 61 -13.19 11.96 -25.87
C GLU A 61 -13.69 10.84 -26.78
N GLN A 62 -13.04 9.66 -26.72
CA GLN A 62 -13.37 8.51 -27.56
C GLN A 62 -14.54 7.67 -27.02
N CYS A 63 -14.86 7.78 -25.73
CA CYS A 63 -15.93 7.02 -25.08
C CYS A 63 -17.02 7.95 -24.53
N PRO A 64 -17.85 8.56 -25.37
CA PRO A 64 -18.87 9.54 -24.94
C PRO A 64 -20.02 8.92 -24.14
N SER A 65 -20.17 7.60 -24.13
CA SER A 65 -21.17 6.85 -23.38
C SER A 65 -20.92 6.83 -21.86
N ILE A 66 -19.68 7.09 -21.40
CA ILE A 66 -19.32 7.02 -19.97
C ILE A 66 -20.13 8.04 -19.18
N ARG A 67 -20.81 7.56 -18.14
CA ARG A 67 -21.61 8.36 -17.19
C ARG A 67 -21.12 8.25 -15.75
N TYR A 68 -20.30 7.24 -15.46
CA TYR A 68 -19.76 6.99 -14.11
C TYR A 68 -18.46 6.20 -14.18
N ILE A 69 -17.54 6.53 -13.29
CA ILE A 69 -16.31 5.78 -13.09
C ILE A 69 -16.18 5.37 -11.62
N GLY A 70 -16.01 4.08 -11.37
CA GLY A 70 -15.70 3.51 -10.07
C GLY A 70 -14.24 3.05 -10.01
N ILE A 71 -13.50 3.51 -9.01
CA ILE A 71 -12.10 3.12 -8.81
C ILE A 71 -12.02 2.08 -7.69
N LEU A 72 -11.43 0.91 -7.99
CA LEU A 72 -11.23 -0.19 -7.05
C LEU A 72 -9.99 0.02 -6.17
N SER A 73 -9.84 1.24 -5.64
CA SER A 73 -8.74 1.60 -4.73
C SER A 73 -9.05 2.90 -3.98
N THR A 74 -8.24 3.22 -2.96
CA THR A 74 -8.27 4.54 -2.30
C THR A 74 -7.64 5.62 -3.17
N GLY A 75 -6.50 5.32 -3.83
CA GLY A 75 -5.85 6.25 -4.75
C GLY A 75 -6.63 6.38 -6.06
N TYR A 76 -6.71 7.58 -6.61
CA TYR A 76 -7.51 7.90 -7.80
C TYR A 76 -6.73 8.61 -8.91
N ASN A 77 -5.42 8.61 -8.83
CA ASN A 77 -4.52 9.23 -9.81
C ASN A 77 -4.51 8.54 -11.19
N VAL A 78 -5.23 7.44 -11.35
CA VAL A 78 -5.41 6.74 -12.63
C VAL A 78 -6.50 7.36 -13.52
N VAL A 79 -7.27 8.32 -13.01
CA VAL A 79 -8.34 9.01 -13.75
C VAL A 79 -8.03 10.49 -13.84
N ASP A 80 -8.16 11.07 -15.03
CA ASP A 80 -8.12 12.52 -15.23
C ASP A 80 -9.41 13.14 -14.67
N LEU A 81 -9.31 13.63 -13.41
CA LEU A 81 -10.47 14.21 -12.72
C LEU A 81 -10.96 15.51 -13.35
N ASP A 82 -10.08 16.29 -13.98
CA ASP A 82 -10.47 17.55 -14.62
C ASP A 82 -11.30 17.24 -15.88
N ALA A 83 -10.89 16.28 -16.69
CA ALA A 83 -11.68 15.80 -17.82
C ALA A 83 -13.04 15.22 -17.37
N ALA A 84 -13.07 14.49 -16.26
CA ALA A 84 -14.33 13.96 -15.70
C ALA A 84 -15.26 15.10 -15.22
N ARG A 85 -14.72 16.12 -14.52
CA ARG A 85 -15.49 17.30 -14.06
C ARG A 85 -16.09 18.09 -15.22
N GLU A 86 -15.31 18.35 -16.26
CA GLU A 86 -15.78 19.07 -17.47
C GLU A 86 -16.99 18.39 -18.12
N ARG A 87 -17.07 17.06 -18.00
CA ARG A 87 -18.17 16.26 -18.56
C ARG A 87 -19.27 15.93 -17.54
N GLY A 88 -19.15 16.37 -16.31
CA GLY A 88 -20.10 16.07 -15.24
C GLY A 88 -20.17 14.59 -14.87
N ILE A 89 -19.07 13.85 -15.06
CA ILE A 89 -18.97 12.41 -14.76
C ILE A 89 -18.48 12.22 -13.32
N PRO A 90 -19.28 11.65 -12.41
CA PRO A 90 -18.84 11.30 -11.08
C PRO A 90 -17.75 10.21 -11.14
N VAL A 91 -16.69 10.42 -10.37
CA VAL A 91 -15.62 9.44 -10.17
C VAL A 91 -15.58 9.08 -8.69
N THR A 92 -15.79 7.83 -8.36
CA THR A 92 -15.79 7.39 -6.96
C THR A 92 -14.62 6.48 -6.64
N ASN A 93 -14.08 6.62 -5.43
CA ASN A 93 -13.05 5.73 -4.91
C ASN A 93 -13.57 4.89 -3.74
N VAL A 94 -12.72 4.04 -3.18
CA VAL A 94 -13.04 3.24 -1.99
C VAL A 94 -12.11 3.64 -0.85
N PRO A 95 -12.52 4.54 0.05
CA PRO A 95 -11.71 4.95 1.19
C PRO A 95 -11.70 3.88 2.29
N ALA A 96 -10.57 3.77 2.99
CA ALA A 96 -10.43 3.09 4.30
C ALA A 96 -10.75 1.58 4.35
N TYR A 97 -10.81 0.87 3.24
CA TYR A 97 -11.15 -0.56 3.21
C TYR A 97 -10.06 -1.48 3.79
N SER A 98 -8.79 -1.05 3.75
CA SER A 98 -7.62 -1.86 4.07
C SER A 98 -6.89 -1.45 5.35
N THR A 99 -7.45 -0.58 6.18
CA THR A 99 -6.77 -0.02 7.36
C THR A 99 -6.15 -1.09 8.24
N GLU A 100 -6.95 -2.06 8.68
CA GLU A 100 -6.48 -3.12 9.58
C GLU A 100 -5.55 -4.12 8.86
N ALA A 101 -5.81 -4.42 7.59
CA ALA A 101 -4.97 -5.30 6.78
C ALA A 101 -3.55 -4.74 6.61
N VAL A 102 -3.43 -3.44 6.27
CA VAL A 102 -2.13 -2.78 6.13
C VAL A 102 -1.41 -2.70 7.47
N ALA A 103 -2.10 -2.36 8.55
CA ALA A 103 -1.49 -2.34 9.88
C ALA A 103 -0.99 -3.72 10.32
N GLN A 104 -1.75 -4.79 10.06
CA GLN A 104 -1.32 -6.17 10.28
C GLN A 104 -0.08 -6.50 9.44
N TYR A 105 -0.07 -6.09 8.17
CA TYR A 105 1.04 -6.38 7.27
C TYR A 105 2.34 -5.67 7.66
N VAL A 106 2.25 -4.45 8.19
CA VAL A 106 3.40 -3.75 8.81
C VAL A 106 4.06 -4.62 9.87
N PHE A 107 3.25 -5.25 10.75
CA PHE A 107 3.79 -6.11 11.80
C PHE A 107 4.24 -7.48 11.28
N ALA A 108 3.62 -8.03 10.23
CA ALA A 108 4.14 -9.23 9.57
C ALA A 108 5.55 -8.99 9.01
N LEU A 109 5.77 -7.85 8.35
CA LEU A 109 7.07 -7.43 7.85
C LEU A 109 8.07 -7.15 8.99
N LEU A 110 7.64 -6.44 10.04
CA LEU A 110 8.48 -6.15 11.20
C LEU A 110 8.93 -7.43 11.90
N LEU A 111 8.00 -8.36 12.11
CA LEU A 111 8.31 -9.64 12.77
C LEU A 111 9.22 -10.52 11.91
N GLU A 112 9.10 -10.49 10.58
CA GLU A 112 10.06 -11.19 9.71
C GLU A 112 11.45 -10.56 9.77
N LEU A 113 11.57 -9.22 9.81
CA LEU A 113 12.85 -8.54 9.99
C LEU A 113 13.52 -8.83 11.36
N THR A 114 12.73 -9.03 12.41
CA THR A 114 13.25 -9.18 13.77
C THR A 114 13.41 -10.62 14.21
N SER A 115 12.59 -11.53 13.67
CA SER A 115 12.56 -12.95 14.10
C SER A 115 12.99 -13.93 13.00
N HIS A 116 13.05 -13.48 11.72
CA HIS A 116 13.51 -14.28 10.57
C HIS A 116 12.83 -15.66 10.45
N VAL A 117 11.50 -15.72 10.74
CA VAL A 117 10.75 -16.98 10.83
C VAL A 117 10.80 -17.76 9.52
N GLY A 118 10.61 -17.08 8.39
CA GLY A 118 10.65 -17.70 7.07
C GLY A 118 12.04 -18.27 6.74
N ARG A 119 13.14 -17.57 7.13
CA ARG A 119 14.51 -18.03 6.93
C ARG A 119 14.80 -19.29 7.75
N HIS A 120 14.47 -19.29 9.04
CA HIS A 120 14.69 -20.44 9.92
C HIS A 120 13.84 -21.64 9.50
N SER A 121 12.59 -21.43 9.10
CA SER A 121 11.71 -22.49 8.60
C SER A 121 12.28 -23.17 7.34
N ARG A 122 12.81 -22.40 6.38
CA ARG A 122 13.47 -22.96 5.20
C ARG A 122 14.70 -23.77 5.57
N ALA A 123 15.57 -23.26 6.43
CA ALA A 123 16.76 -23.97 6.89
C ALA A 123 16.41 -25.31 7.57
N VAL A 124 15.33 -25.37 8.33
CA VAL A 124 14.81 -26.61 8.92
C VAL A 124 14.34 -27.59 7.82
N ALA A 125 13.57 -27.11 6.83
CA ALA A 125 13.11 -27.94 5.71
C ALA A 125 14.27 -28.49 4.87
N GLU A 126 15.38 -27.77 4.79
CA GLU A 126 16.63 -28.20 4.12
C GLU A 126 17.46 -29.19 4.99
N GLY A 127 16.96 -29.60 6.15
CA GLY A 127 17.60 -30.63 7.02
C GLY A 127 18.67 -30.07 7.98
N ARG A 128 18.88 -28.75 8.01
CA ARG A 128 19.94 -28.14 8.81
C ARG A 128 19.79 -28.41 10.30
N TRP A 129 18.57 -28.40 10.83
CA TRP A 129 18.35 -28.69 12.26
C TRP A 129 18.60 -30.16 12.58
N ALA A 130 18.23 -31.10 11.69
CA ALA A 130 18.52 -32.52 11.89
C ALA A 130 20.02 -32.81 11.91
N ALA A 131 20.84 -32.00 11.22
CA ALA A 131 22.29 -32.10 11.19
C ALA A 131 22.99 -31.22 12.27
N CYS A 132 22.23 -30.46 13.06
CA CYS A 132 22.78 -29.56 14.09
C CYS A 132 23.26 -30.38 15.31
N ARG A 133 24.36 -30.00 15.90
CA ARG A 133 24.87 -30.59 17.17
C ARG A 133 24.12 -30.08 18.39
N ASP A 134 23.66 -28.82 18.32
CA ASP A 134 22.92 -28.13 19.38
C ASP A 134 21.43 -28.29 19.21
N PHE A 135 20.66 -28.07 20.27
CA PHE A 135 19.22 -28.17 20.25
C PHE A 135 18.54 -27.05 19.45
N CYS A 136 19.27 -25.99 19.10
CA CYS A 136 18.80 -24.86 18.31
C CYS A 136 19.94 -24.21 17.51
N PHE A 137 19.56 -23.37 16.54
CA PHE A 137 20.48 -22.48 15.83
C PHE A 137 19.74 -21.20 15.41
N TRP A 138 20.51 -20.14 15.17
CA TRP A 138 20.01 -18.92 14.51
C TRP A 138 21.09 -18.34 13.60
N ASP A 139 20.66 -17.69 12.51
CA ASP A 139 21.54 -17.20 11.44
C ASP A 139 21.75 -15.68 11.47
N ALA A 140 20.96 -14.99 12.27
CA ALA A 140 21.01 -13.55 12.42
C ALA A 140 20.59 -13.17 13.83
N PRO A 141 21.02 -12.02 14.35
CA PRO A 141 20.55 -11.51 15.63
C PRO A 141 19.01 -11.40 15.64
N LEU A 142 18.40 -11.95 16.67
CA LEU A 142 16.95 -11.81 16.91
C LEU A 142 16.71 -10.58 17.78
N MET A 143 15.66 -9.83 17.48
CA MET A 143 15.29 -8.62 18.21
C MET A 143 13.94 -8.78 18.90
N GLU A 144 13.88 -8.49 20.19
CA GLU A 144 12.64 -8.35 20.94
C GLU A 144 12.08 -6.93 20.78
N LEU A 145 10.77 -6.81 20.53
CA LEU A 145 10.11 -5.52 20.33
C LEU A 145 9.77 -4.80 21.63
N HIS A 146 9.59 -5.54 22.74
CA HIS A 146 9.27 -4.95 24.03
C HIS A 146 10.33 -3.92 24.44
N GLY A 147 9.88 -2.74 24.87
CA GLY A 147 10.77 -1.62 25.26
C GLY A 147 11.44 -0.87 24.10
N LYS A 148 11.30 -1.31 22.86
CA LYS A 148 11.78 -0.58 21.68
C LYS A 148 10.86 0.59 21.33
N THR A 149 11.39 1.56 20.61
CA THR A 149 10.64 2.74 20.15
C THR A 149 10.26 2.60 18.69
N MET A 150 8.95 2.72 18.40
CA MET A 150 8.42 2.79 17.04
C MET A 150 8.05 4.23 16.68
N GLY A 151 8.74 4.79 15.69
CA GLY A 151 8.42 6.07 15.08
C GLY A 151 7.40 5.89 13.95
N ILE A 152 6.28 6.61 14.03
CA ILE A 152 5.20 6.57 13.06
C ILE A 152 5.16 7.92 12.32
N ILE A 153 5.48 7.91 11.03
CA ILE A 153 5.41 9.10 10.18
C ILE A 153 4.10 9.08 9.40
N GLY A 154 3.17 9.95 9.78
CA GLY A 154 1.79 9.98 9.30
C GLY A 154 0.81 9.26 10.25
N TYR A 155 -0.11 10.01 10.86
CA TYR A 155 -1.03 9.51 11.90
C TYR A 155 -2.49 9.50 11.42
N GLY A 156 -2.68 9.06 10.17
CA GLY A 156 -4.00 8.74 9.63
C GLY A 156 -4.55 7.41 10.17
N ARG A 157 -5.61 6.88 9.58
CA ARG A 157 -6.24 5.62 10.02
C ARG A 157 -5.25 4.46 10.16
N ILE A 158 -4.36 4.27 9.18
CA ILE A 158 -3.35 3.18 9.20
C ILE A 158 -2.31 3.43 10.29
N GLY A 159 -1.75 4.65 10.38
CA GLY A 159 -0.77 4.98 11.42
C GLY A 159 -1.33 4.79 12.83
N GLN A 160 -2.60 5.15 13.07
CA GLN A 160 -3.28 4.90 14.34
C GLN A 160 -3.46 3.40 14.62
N ALA A 161 -3.83 2.62 13.60
CA ALA A 161 -3.95 1.17 13.74
C ALA A 161 -2.59 0.52 14.04
N ALA A 162 -1.52 0.92 13.34
CA ALA A 162 -0.17 0.46 13.60
C ALA A 162 0.31 0.84 15.02
N ALA A 163 0.02 2.07 15.49
CA ALA A 163 0.34 2.50 16.85
C ALA A 163 -0.33 1.64 17.92
N ARG A 164 -1.61 1.26 17.74
CA ARG A 164 -2.31 0.37 18.67
C ARG A 164 -1.61 -0.99 18.79
N ILE A 165 -1.18 -1.56 17.65
CA ILE A 165 -0.48 -2.85 17.63
C ILE A 165 0.92 -2.71 18.26
N ALA A 166 1.66 -1.62 17.97
CA ALA A 166 2.97 -1.36 18.57
C ALA A 166 2.88 -1.33 20.11
N ARG A 167 1.90 -0.63 20.65
CA ARG A 167 1.70 -0.58 22.11
C ARG A 167 1.35 -1.96 22.70
N ALA A 168 0.61 -2.81 21.97
CA ALA A 168 0.31 -4.18 22.41
C ALA A 168 1.57 -5.07 22.46
N PHE A 169 2.60 -4.77 21.63
CA PHE A 169 3.92 -5.38 21.74
C PHE A 169 4.82 -4.76 22.81
N GLY A 170 4.29 -3.83 23.62
CA GLY A 170 5.08 -3.15 24.66
C GLY A 170 6.08 -2.13 24.10
N MET A 171 5.92 -1.67 22.86
CA MET A 171 6.76 -0.62 22.29
C MET A 171 6.33 0.77 22.77
N ARG A 172 7.31 1.67 22.95
CA ARG A 172 7.05 3.11 23.00
C ARG A 172 6.72 3.62 21.60
N VAL A 173 5.75 4.49 21.48
CA VAL A 173 5.36 5.07 20.19
C VAL A 173 5.75 6.54 20.16
N LEU A 174 6.35 6.99 19.05
CA LEU A 174 6.56 8.38 18.70
C LEU A 174 5.82 8.68 17.39
N ILE A 175 5.20 9.86 17.30
CA ILE A 175 4.34 10.21 16.18
C ILE A 175 4.80 11.52 15.56
N HIS A 176 5.07 11.51 14.26
CA HIS A 176 5.24 12.72 13.47
C HIS A 176 4.12 12.86 12.46
N SER A 177 3.26 13.85 12.65
CA SER A 177 2.17 14.20 11.74
C SER A 177 1.71 15.63 12.02
N PRO A 178 1.28 16.40 10.99
CA PRO A 178 0.82 17.80 11.18
C PRO A 178 -0.33 17.97 12.18
N HIS A 179 -1.10 16.91 12.40
CA HIS A 179 -2.28 16.95 13.27
C HIS A 179 -2.12 16.09 14.54
N ALA A 180 -0.92 15.55 14.80
CA ALA A 180 -0.65 14.78 16.01
C ALA A 180 -0.60 15.72 17.23
N GLN A 181 -1.18 15.26 18.35
CA GLN A 181 -1.20 15.98 19.62
C GLN A 181 -0.87 15.01 20.76
N GLY A 182 -0.50 15.56 21.92
CA GLY A 182 -0.16 14.80 23.12
C GLY A 182 1.33 14.45 23.21
N ASP A 183 1.69 13.71 24.25
CA ASP A 183 3.11 13.44 24.63
C ASP A 183 3.88 12.57 23.63
N GLU A 184 3.18 11.82 22.79
CA GLU A 184 3.79 11.00 21.74
C GLU A 184 4.08 11.81 20.46
N ALA A 185 3.51 13.01 20.32
CA ALA A 185 3.70 13.87 19.15
C ALA A 185 5.04 14.59 19.25
N VAL A 186 5.91 14.36 18.27
CA VAL A 186 7.26 14.92 18.23
C VAL A 186 7.59 15.49 16.85
N ASP A 187 8.62 16.35 16.81
CA ASP A 187 9.21 16.76 15.54
C ASP A 187 9.89 15.58 14.81
N LEU A 188 10.12 15.74 13.51
CA LEU A 188 10.71 14.68 12.69
C LEU A 188 12.10 14.29 13.20
N ASP A 189 12.95 15.25 13.56
CA ASP A 189 14.31 14.99 13.98
C ASP A 189 14.38 14.19 15.28
N THR A 190 13.50 14.46 16.23
CA THR A 190 13.34 13.69 17.47
C THR A 190 12.88 12.27 17.17
N LEU A 191 11.87 12.09 16.28
CA LEU A 191 11.42 10.77 15.87
C LEU A 191 12.57 9.96 15.25
N LEU A 192 13.32 10.56 14.32
CA LEU A 192 14.43 9.89 13.64
C LEU A 192 15.51 9.44 14.64
N ARG A 193 15.90 10.32 15.58
CA ARG A 193 16.95 10.02 16.58
C ARG A 193 16.56 8.99 17.61
N GLU A 194 15.27 8.90 17.97
CA GLU A 194 14.86 8.07 19.10
C GLU A 194 14.24 6.73 18.69
N SER A 195 13.92 6.53 17.43
CA SER A 195 13.23 5.32 16.96
C SER A 195 14.20 4.17 16.69
N ASP A 196 13.82 2.97 17.13
CA ASP A 196 14.46 1.69 16.76
C ASP A 196 13.81 1.12 15.49
N VAL A 197 12.54 1.45 15.27
CA VAL A 197 11.76 1.10 14.08
C VAL A 197 11.05 2.35 13.57
N ILE A 198 11.10 2.63 12.27
CA ILE A 198 10.36 3.72 11.62
C ILE A 198 9.39 3.15 10.61
N SER A 199 8.11 3.53 10.69
CA SER A 199 7.07 3.11 9.76
C SER A 199 6.38 4.29 9.09
N LEU A 200 6.29 4.23 7.76
CA LEU A 200 5.75 5.31 6.93
C LEU A 200 4.27 5.09 6.62
N HIS A 201 3.45 6.10 6.93
CA HIS A 201 2.00 6.10 6.70
C HIS A 201 1.48 7.45 6.19
N CYS A 202 2.37 8.33 5.76
CA CYS A 202 2.03 9.63 5.19
C CYS A 202 1.74 9.52 3.68
N PRO A 203 0.92 10.43 3.11
CA PRO A 203 0.74 10.51 1.66
C PRO A 203 2.02 10.99 0.97
N LEU A 204 2.19 10.61 -0.30
CA LEU A 204 3.21 11.17 -1.16
C LEU A 204 2.72 12.51 -1.74
N ASN A 205 3.47 13.55 -1.50
CA ASN A 205 3.29 14.89 -2.07
C ASN A 205 4.64 15.61 -2.15
N GLU A 206 4.68 16.83 -2.62
CA GLU A 206 5.93 17.62 -2.78
C GLU A 206 6.75 17.71 -1.48
N ARG A 207 6.11 17.75 -0.30
CA ARG A 207 6.78 17.88 1.00
C ARG A 207 7.31 16.54 1.54
N SER A 208 6.73 15.44 1.10
CA SER A 208 7.07 14.10 1.59
C SER A 208 7.85 13.27 0.57
N GLN A 209 7.99 13.73 -0.65
CA GLN A 209 8.80 13.07 -1.66
C GLN A 209 10.26 13.03 -1.21
N GLY A 210 10.86 11.83 -1.20
CA GLY A 210 12.24 11.64 -0.73
C GLY A 210 12.44 11.97 0.76
N LEU A 211 11.39 11.88 1.57
CA LEU A 211 11.46 12.14 3.02
C LEU A 211 12.54 11.30 3.70
N ILE A 212 12.69 10.06 3.27
CA ILE A 212 13.77 9.17 3.70
C ILE A 212 14.88 9.26 2.62
N CYS A 213 15.91 9.99 2.94
CA CYS A 213 17.07 10.24 2.10
C CYS A 213 18.34 10.24 2.96
N ARG A 214 19.51 10.41 2.36
CA ARG A 214 20.81 10.40 3.03
C ARG A 214 20.85 11.28 4.30
N GLU A 215 20.31 12.50 4.21
CA GLU A 215 20.33 13.47 5.29
C GLU A 215 19.45 13.04 6.48
N THR A 216 18.29 12.47 6.21
CA THR A 216 17.38 11.99 7.26
C THR A 216 17.85 10.67 7.84
N ILE A 217 18.38 9.77 7.01
CA ILE A 217 18.97 8.49 7.45
C ILE A 217 20.16 8.74 8.39
N ALA A 218 21.00 9.73 8.11
CA ALA A 218 22.14 10.07 8.97
C ALA A 218 21.75 10.51 10.39
N LYS A 219 20.49 10.92 10.60
CA LYS A 219 19.94 11.29 11.91
C LYS A 219 19.36 10.10 12.69
N MET A 220 19.16 8.96 12.03
CA MET A 220 18.56 7.78 12.64
C MET A 220 19.55 7.04 13.54
N LYS A 221 19.03 6.21 14.44
CA LYS A 221 19.88 5.29 15.20
C LYS A 221 20.60 4.32 14.26
N PRO A 222 21.88 4.00 14.50
CA PRO A 222 22.52 2.90 13.81
C PRO A 222 21.77 1.59 14.00
N GLY A 223 21.55 0.86 12.91
CA GLY A 223 20.79 -0.39 12.93
C GLY A 223 19.26 -0.23 12.98
N VAL A 224 18.73 0.97 12.77
CA VAL A 224 17.26 1.23 12.69
C VAL A 224 16.59 0.33 11.65
N LEU A 225 15.36 -0.08 11.92
CA LEU A 225 14.51 -0.80 10.95
C LEU A 225 13.55 0.18 10.28
N LEU A 226 13.42 0.09 8.95
CA LEU A 226 12.53 0.94 8.16
C LEU A 226 11.43 0.12 7.51
N ILE A 227 10.16 0.56 7.64
CA ILE A 227 9.01 -0.08 7.00
C ILE A 227 8.27 0.94 6.13
N ASN A 228 8.05 0.59 4.86
CA ASN A 228 7.27 1.40 3.93
C ASN A 228 6.17 0.58 3.27
N THR A 229 4.93 0.75 3.73
CA THR A 229 3.71 0.21 3.11
C THR A 229 2.83 1.35 2.55
N ALA A 230 3.38 2.56 2.40
CA ALA A 230 2.63 3.74 1.98
C ALA A 230 2.82 4.06 0.50
N ARG A 231 3.95 4.66 0.13
CA ARG A 231 4.31 5.01 -1.27
C ARG A 231 5.82 4.91 -1.46
N GLY A 232 6.25 4.35 -2.60
CA GLY A 232 7.68 4.20 -2.92
C GLY A 232 8.44 5.52 -2.95
N GLY A 233 7.86 6.56 -3.54
CA GLY A 233 8.49 7.88 -3.66
C GLY A 233 8.77 8.62 -2.33
N LEU A 234 8.34 8.09 -1.18
CA LEU A 234 8.73 8.59 0.14
C LEU A 234 10.20 8.31 0.46
N VAL A 235 10.80 7.33 -0.20
CA VAL A 235 12.16 6.86 0.06
C VAL A 235 13.03 7.07 -1.17
N ASN A 236 14.20 7.66 -0.98
CA ASN A 236 15.26 7.59 -1.97
C ASN A 236 15.90 6.19 -1.90
N GLU A 237 15.59 5.36 -2.88
CA GLU A 237 16.00 3.94 -2.89
C GLU A 237 17.51 3.76 -2.97
N SER A 238 18.23 4.66 -3.65
CA SER A 238 19.70 4.61 -3.70
C SER A 238 20.33 4.94 -2.35
N ASP A 239 19.84 5.95 -1.65
CA ASP A 239 20.32 6.32 -0.32
C ASP A 239 19.99 5.22 0.71
N LEU A 240 18.81 4.61 0.61
CA LEU A 240 18.43 3.48 1.47
C LEU A 240 19.33 2.25 1.20
N ARG A 241 19.64 1.95 -0.06
CA ARG A 241 20.58 0.88 -0.40
C ARG A 241 21.95 1.10 0.26
N ASP A 242 22.51 2.30 0.11
CA ASP A 242 23.82 2.62 0.70
C ASP A 242 23.79 2.49 2.23
N ALA A 243 22.69 2.89 2.86
CA ALA A 243 22.47 2.77 4.29
C ALA A 243 22.32 1.31 4.77
N LEU A 244 21.66 0.47 3.98
CA LEU A 244 21.53 -0.97 4.25
C LEU A 244 22.88 -1.68 4.14
N LEU A 245 23.68 -1.34 3.12
CA LEU A 245 25.01 -1.91 2.92
C LEU A 245 26.01 -1.49 4.00
N SER A 246 25.90 -0.27 4.52
CA SER A 246 26.75 0.23 5.61
C SER A 246 26.30 -0.21 7.01
N GLY A 247 25.08 -0.76 7.15
CA GLY A 247 24.48 -1.12 8.44
C GLY A 247 23.90 0.07 9.22
N GLN A 248 23.90 1.28 8.66
CA GLN A 248 23.22 2.43 9.27
C GLN A 248 21.71 2.15 9.39
N VAL A 249 21.12 1.54 8.36
CA VAL A 249 19.82 0.88 8.41
C VAL A 249 20.06 -0.61 8.54
N GLY A 250 19.65 -1.22 9.65
CA GLY A 250 19.88 -2.64 9.93
C GLY A 250 19.04 -3.56 9.05
N GLY A 251 17.84 -3.11 8.66
CA GLY A 251 16.94 -3.80 7.75
C GLY A 251 15.83 -2.90 7.27
N ALA A 252 15.32 -3.18 6.08
CA ALA A 252 14.15 -2.51 5.54
C ALA A 252 13.11 -3.51 5.05
N ALA A 253 11.83 -3.14 5.15
CA ALA A 253 10.73 -3.86 4.53
C ALA A 253 9.86 -2.88 3.73
N VAL A 254 9.77 -3.10 2.43
CA VAL A 254 9.04 -2.23 1.52
C VAL A 254 8.02 -3.05 0.74
N ASP A 255 6.74 -2.66 0.85
CA ASP A 255 5.65 -3.22 0.04
C ASP A 255 5.42 -2.38 -1.23
N VAL A 256 6.09 -1.24 -1.31
CA VAL A 256 5.97 -0.26 -2.40
C VAL A 256 7.33 0.25 -2.82
N VAL A 257 7.50 0.50 -4.11
CA VAL A 257 8.73 1.03 -4.71
C VAL A 257 8.43 2.23 -5.61
N SER A 258 9.46 2.98 -5.97
CA SER A 258 9.31 4.22 -6.77
C SER A 258 8.67 3.98 -8.14
N ARG A 259 8.95 2.82 -8.75
CA ARG A 259 8.37 2.36 -10.03
C ARG A 259 7.75 0.97 -9.84
N GLU A 260 6.46 0.86 -10.08
CA GLU A 260 5.70 -0.40 -10.00
C GLU A 260 5.10 -0.77 -11.37
N PRO A 261 5.24 -2.03 -11.83
CA PRO A 261 6.03 -3.11 -11.25
C PRO A 261 7.53 -2.81 -11.16
N MET A 262 8.17 -3.38 -10.11
CA MET A 262 9.59 -3.18 -9.86
C MET A 262 10.46 -3.77 -10.99
N GLY A 263 11.42 -3.00 -11.48
CA GLY A 263 12.44 -3.49 -12.38
C GLY A 263 13.59 -4.19 -11.64
N MET A 264 14.33 -5.06 -12.33
CA MET A 264 15.53 -5.71 -11.79
C MET A 264 16.69 -4.73 -11.57
N ASP A 265 16.60 -3.54 -12.13
CA ASP A 265 17.52 -2.40 -11.98
C ASP A 265 17.25 -1.57 -10.73
N ASN A 266 16.22 -1.90 -9.96
CA ASN A 266 15.91 -1.20 -8.71
C ASN A 266 17.06 -1.36 -7.70
N PRO A 267 17.55 -0.26 -7.08
CA PRO A 267 18.67 -0.31 -6.15
C PRO A 267 18.52 -1.27 -4.96
N LEU A 268 17.29 -1.59 -4.56
CA LEU A 268 17.00 -2.47 -3.42
C LEU A 268 16.94 -3.95 -3.81
N PHE A 269 16.94 -4.26 -5.12
CA PHE A 269 16.80 -5.62 -5.58
C PHE A 269 17.96 -6.52 -5.12
N GLY A 270 17.64 -7.66 -4.51
CA GLY A 270 18.62 -8.67 -4.11
C GLY A 270 19.41 -8.39 -2.82
N LEU A 271 19.08 -7.32 -2.07
CA LEU A 271 19.68 -7.08 -0.77
C LEU A 271 19.12 -8.05 0.29
N GLU A 272 20.01 -8.74 1.02
CA GLU A 272 19.62 -9.74 2.03
C GLU A 272 18.83 -9.15 3.21
N ASN A 273 19.12 -7.91 3.56
CA ASN A 273 18.47 -7.18 4.66
C ASN A 273 17.36 -6.23 4.21
N CYS A 274 16.83 -6.45 2.98
CA CYS A 274 15.69 -5.73 2.44
C CYS A 274 14.59 -6.71 2.04
N LEU A 275 13.48 -6.74 2.77
CA LEU A 275 12.29 -7.47 2.38
C LEU A 275 11.48 -6.62 1.40
N ILE A 276 11.18 -7.16 0.21
CA ILE A 276 10.37 -6.49 -0.79
C ILE A 276 9.15 -7.36 -1.07
N THR A 277 7.96 -6.76 -0.99
CA THR A 277 6.70 -7.43 -1.32
C THR A 277 5.96 -6.65 -2.40
N PRO A 278 5.17 -7.31 -3.27
CA PRO A 278 4.68 -6.71 -4.50
C PRO A 278 3.37 -5.93 -4.31
N HIS A 279 3.36 -4.92 -3.42
CA HIS A 279 2.24 -4.03 -3.11
C HIS A 279 0.96 -4.79 -2.72
N VAL A 280 1.08 -5.68 -1.74
CA VAL A 280 0.00 -6.59 -1.30
C VAL A 280 -0.48 -6.34 0.14
N ALA A 281 0.05 -5.33 0.84
CA ALA A 281 -0.35 -5.04 2.22
C ALA A 281 -1.87 -4.83 2.38
N TRP A 282 -2.56 -4.41 1.32
CA TRP A 282 -4.01 -4.20 1.26
C TRP A 282 -4.81 -5.47 0.94
N ALA A 283 -4.19 -6.54 0.43
CA ALA A 283 -4.81 -7.58 -0.39
C ALA A 283 -5.39 -8.77 0.41
N SER A 284 -5.60 -8.65 1.73
CA SER A 284 -6.30 -9.72 2.47
C SER A 284 -7.70 -9.94 1.90
N PHE A 285 -8.20 -11.18 2.00
CA PHE A 285 -9.52 -11.56 1.49
C PHE A 285 -10.62 -10.61 2.01
N GLU A 286 -10.64 -10.35 3.32
CA GLU A 286 -11.63 -9.51 3.98
C GLU A 286 -11.53 -8.04 3.51
N SER A 287 -10.32 -7.58 3.27
CA SER A 287 -10.06 -6.22 2.76
C SER A 287 -10.57 -6.07 1.33
N ARG A 288 -10.29 -7.04 0.45
CA ARG A 288 -10.77 -7.09 -0.93
C ARG A 288 -12.29 -7.23 -0.99
N GLN A 289 -12.89 -8.02 -0.10
CA GLN A 289 -14.35 -8.14 0.02
C GLN A 289 -15.00 -6.81 0.44
N ARG A 290 -14.40 -6.10 1.43
CA ARG A 290 -14.88 -4.75 1.81
C ARG A 290 -14.75 -3.75 0.68
N LEU A 291 -13.65 -3.79 -0.06
CA LEU A 291 -13.44 -2.93 -1.23
C LEU A 291 -14.53 -3.18 -2.27
N LEU A 292 -14.73 -4.44 -2.65
CA LEU A 292 -15.73 -4.84 -3.64
C LEU A 292 -17.14 -4.40 -3.24
N ASN A 293 -17.53 -4.70 -1.99
CA ASN A 293 -18.85 -4.31 -1.47
C ASN A 293 -19.05 -2.78 -1.49
N THR A 294 -18.01 -2.03 -1.14
CA THR A 294 -18.08 -0.56 -1.17
C THR A 294 -18.18 -0.03 -2.60
N ALA A 295 -17.42 -0.59 -3.55
CA ALA A 295 -17.50 -0.21 -4.95
C ALA A 295 -18.88 -0.50 -5.56
N VAL A 296 -19.47 -1.66 -5.23
CA VAL A 296 -20.86 -2.00 -5.62
C VAL A 296 -21.85 -0.99 -5.03
N ASN A 297 -21.70 -0.64 -3.75
CA ASN A 297 -22.59 0.35 -3.10
C ASN A 297 -22.42 1.75 -3.68
N ASN A 298 -21.19 2.18 -4.03
CA ASN A 298 -20.95 3.44 -4.73
C ASN A 298 -21.67 3.48 -6.08
N THR A 299 -21.59 2.39 -6.85
CA THR A 299 -22.23 2.27 -8.15
C THR A 299 -23.75 2.28 -8.00
N ARG A 300 -24.30 1.58 -7.00
CA ARG A 300 -25.75 1.62 -6.68
C ARG A 300 -26.20 3.04 -6.33
N ALA A 301 -25.46 3.72 -5.45
CA ALA A 301 -25.77 5.10 -5.06
C ALA A 301 -25.75 6.07 -6.25
N PHE A 302 -24.84 5.87 -7.21
CA PHE A 302 -24.87 6.60 -8.48
C PHE A 302 -26.15 6.33 -9.27
N LEU A 303 -26.55 5.06 -9.41
CA LEU A 303 -27.78 4.67 -10.12
C LEU A 303 -29.03 5.27 -9.47
N ASP A 304 -29.03 5.41 -8.14
CA ASP A 304 -30.10 6.04 -7.36
C ASP A 304 -30.05 7.59 -7.40
N GLY A 305 -29.09 8.18 -8.14
CA GLY A 305 -28.95 9.64 -8.28
C GLY A 305 -28.21 10.34 -7.15
N HIS A 306 -27.60 9.61 -6.21
CA HIS A 306 -26.91 10.14 -5.02
C HIS A 306 -25.48 9.59 -4.89
N PRO A 307 -24.54 9.90 -5.81
CA PRO A 307 -23.20 9.36 -5.78
C PRO A 307 -22.50 9.72 -4.47
N VAL A 308 -21.88 8.71 -3.83
CA VAL A 308 -21.09 8.82 -2.60
C VAL A 308 -19.62 8.51 -2.88
N ASN A 309 -18.70 8.99 -2.01
CA ASN A 309 -17.26 8.87 -2.22
C ASN A 309 -16.77 9.46 -3.56
N ASP A 310 -17.44 10.50 -4.03
CA ASP A 310 -17.17 11.19 -5.30
C ASP A 310 -15.95 12.12 -5.14
N VAL A 311 -14.84 11.74 -5.76
CA VAL A 311 -13.57 12.48 -5.69
C VAL A 311 -13.51 13.67 -6.67
N THR A 312 -14.48 13.82 -7.56
CA THR A 312 -14.57 15.01 -8.41
C THR A 312 -15.00 16.25 -7.62
N LYS A 313 -15.52 16.07 -6.41
CA LYS A 313 -15.98 17.15 -5.51
C LYS A 313 -14.95 17.56 -4.46
N LEU A 314 -13.75 16.97 -4.50
CA LEU A 314 -12.66 17.27 -3.55
C LEU A 314 -11.83 18.49 -3.95
#